data_cd1338072de39d67de128444c226544f
#
_entry.id   cd1338072de39d67de128444c226544f
#
_cell.length_a   1.000
_cell.length_b   1.000
_cell.length_c   1.000
_cell.angle_alpha   90.00
_cell.angle_beta   90.00
_cell.angle_gamma   90.00
#
_symmetry.space_group_name_H-M   'P 1'
#
loop_
_entity.id
_entity.type
_entity.pdbx_description
1 polymer ?
#
loop_
_entity_poly.entity_id
_entity_poly.type
_entity_poly.pdbx_seq_one_letter_code
_entity_poly.pdbx_strand_id
1 'polypeptide(L)'
;MKIASAFIHPEPRMRLEQQYALLYREFGERAAHPGLPALAALLACSERNARLQLAKMADRGWLAWRPGRGRGHRSELRLLLTPDEMALGDARRLVARGELEQAFARLNAPLRRQLLTRLPQLFAQDDDRSRLRMPIARPVHTLDPIKAYHRLEAHIVRQLFDCLCDFDAASQSLRPALAHHWEADADARRWRFWLRPGLRFHDGSPLDAAAVAASVLRLRDEDGPMRHMYRGLEAVETHHPLSLSFRLAHGDWLWPQRLYTVNAAIAPPARAADFDSHPVGCGAFRLQRHSPQRLVLEANPHYYRERPLLERIELWVLGGADSPSCFDLRQDAATRSPDDPLQSACTYLLPNPDGPFFAGDDARRRGLLRFLSQPTPLTAGDPEREPALGLLPGWRQPPVAADADTALPQGGALRLCTYDLASPPGLIRALEARLAGIGARLEVTRIAYPDFHRYRWWQQADLVLMSEVLHDDRDYGLYEWLGGNPGLRRSLPPGPRARLDADLLAIQQLPERAARMRAYQACADWLVREGWLLPLSHEREGLQAGDDIAGLRQGLSGWVDFRSLWRKD
;
A
#
# COMPACT_ATOMS: atom_id res chain seq x y z
N MET A 1 -13.05 -13.78 -66.50
CA MET A 1 -11.71 -14.00 -65.90
C MET A 1 -11.14 -12.62 -65.59
N LYS A 2 -11.35 -12.14 -64.34
CA LYS A 2 -10.83 -10.86 -63.86
C LYS A 2 -9.76 -11.17 -62.81
N ILE A 3 -8.56 -10.77 -63.11
CA ILE A 3 -7.37 -10.93 -62.27
C ILE A 3 -7.51 -9.95 -61.08
N ALA A 4 -7.60 -10.48 -59.89
CA ALA A 4 -7.59 -9.69 -58.65
C ALA A 4 -6.18 -9.15 -58.42
N SER A 5 -6.04 -7.83 -58.48
CA SER A 5 -4.84 -7.09 -58.05
C SER A 5 -4.72 -7.18 -56.53
N ALA A 6 -3.71 -7.88 -56.03
CA ALA A 6 -3.36 -7.91 -54.64
C ALA A 6 -2.84 -6.52 -54.23
N PHE A 7 -3.57 -5.83 -53.37
CA PHE A 7 -3.10 -4.63 -52.69
C PHE A 7 -1.96 -5.04 -51.72
N ILE A 8 -0.74 -4.70 -52.10
CA ILE A 8 0.43 -4.74 -51.22
C ILE A 8 0.24 -3.60 -50.19
N HIS A 9 -0.14 -3.95 -48.98
CA HIS A 9 -0.10 -3.00 -47.87
C HIS A 9 1.37 -2.55 -47.66
N PRO A 10 1.67 -1.23 -47.63
CA PRO A 10 3.02 -0.78 -47.33
C PRO A 10 3.39 -1.21 -45.90
N GLU A 11 4.52 -1.90 -45.75
CA GLU A 11 5.08 -2.23 -44.46
C GLU A 11 5.17 -0.97 -43.57
N PRO A 12 4.88 -1.06 -42.27
CA PRO A 12 4.93 0.09 -41.38
C PRO A 12 6.36 0.66 -41.38
N ARG A 13 6.49 1.94 -41.73
CA ARG A 13 7.78 2.65 -41.79
C ARG A 13 8.48 2.51 -40.43
N MET A 14 9.67 1.91 -40.39
CA MET A 14 10.51 1.83 -39.24
C MET A 14 10.72 3.21 -38.60
N ARG A 15 10.61 3.29 -37.27
CA ARG A 15 10.89 4.52 -36.53
C ARG A 15 12.39 4.84 -36.60
N LEU A 16 12.74 6.11 -36.50
CA LEU A 16 14.12 6.59 -36.63
C LEU A 16 15.06 5.92 -35.61
N GLU A 17 14.57 5.64 -34.43
CA GLU A 17 15.29 4.94 -33.34
C GLU A 17 15.59 3.48 -33.73
N GLN A 18 14.68 2.80 -34.36
CA GLN A 18 14.86 1.43 -34.85
C GLN A 18 15.91 1.37 -35.95
N GLN A 19 15.89 2.35 -36.84
CA GLN A 19 16.88 2.50 -37.91
C GLN A 19 18.27 2.77 -37.34
N TYR A 20 18.36 3.63 -36.31
CA TYR A 20 19.63 3.87 -35.62
C TYR A 20 20.18 2.60 -34.93
N ALA A 21 19.30 1.84 -34.27
CA ALA A 21 19.69 0.58 -33.63
C ALA A 21 20.23 -0.45 -34.62
N LEU A 22 19.72 -0.48 -35.86
CA LEU A 22 20.28 -1.32 -36.93
C LEU A 22 21.68 -0.86 -37.33
N LEU A 23 21.89 0.46 -37.50
CA LEU A 23 23.22 1.02 -37.77
C LEU A 23 24.21 0.68 -36.66
N TYR A 24 23.78 0.82 -35.40
CA TYR A 24 24.64 0.53 -34.25
C TYR A 24 25.00 -0.96 -34.15
N ARG A 25 24.07 -1.86 -34.46
CA ARG A 25 24.32 -3.31 -34.48
C ARG A 25 25.33 -3.69 -35.56
N GLU A 26 25.31 -3.02 -36.71
CA GLU A 26 26.20 -3.32 -37.82
C GLU A 26 27.59 -2.69 -37.67
N PHE A 27 27.67 -1.43 -37.25
CA PHE A 27 28.92 -0.66 -37.27
C PHE A 27 29.54 -0.45 -35.89
N GLY A 28 28.76 -0.53 -34.80
CA GLY A 28 29.22 -0.27 -33.44
C GLY A 28 29.74 1.18 -33.26
N GLU A 29 30.64 1.37 -32.29
CA GLU A 29 31.21 2.70 -31.96
C GLU A 29 32.38 3.12 -32.87
N ARG A 30 32.86 2.23 -33.71
CA ARG A 30 34.02 2.49 -34.58
C ARG A 30 33.61 3.31 -35.79
N ALA A 31 34.52 4.18 -36.26
CA ALA A 31 34.32 4.86 -37.53
C ALA A 31 34.26 3.81 -38.67
N ALA A 32 33.18 3.87 -39.44
CA ALA A 32 32.94 2.98 -40.57
C ALA A 32 32.87 3.80 -41.87
N HIS A 33 33.12 3.10 -42.98
CA HIS A 33 33.12 3.72 -44.30
C HIS A 33 32.12 3.05 -45.26
N PRO A 34 30.82 2.94 -44.88
CA PRO A 34 29.83 2.28 -45.72
C PRO A 34 29.48 3.10 -46.95
N GLY A 35 29.21 2.42 -48.07
CA GLY A 35 28.59 3.05 -49.24
C GLY A 35 27.12 3.37 -48.98
N LEU A 36 26.61 4.44 -49.63
CA LEU A 36 25.20 4.81 -49.49
C LEU A 36 24.21 3.69 -49.90
N PRO A 37 24.48 2.87 -50.95
CA PRO A 37 23.65 1.74 -51.27
C PRO A 37 23.55 0.70 -50.14
N ALA A 38 24.66 0.42 -49.45
CA ALA A 38 24.67 -0.49 -48.30
C ALA A 38 23.85 0.06 -47.11
N LEU A 39 23.98 1.36 -46.82
CA LEU A 39 23.15 2.03 -45.81
C LEU A 39 21.66 2.03 -46.19
N ALA A 40 21.31 2.24 -47.44
CA ALA A 40 19.96 2.19 -47.92
C ALA A 40 19.34 0.79 -47.80
N ALA A 41 20.12 -0.25 -48.12
CA ALA A 41 19.72 -1.65 -47.97
C ALA A 41 19.50 -1.99 -46.46
N LEU A 42 20.44 -1.60 -45.56
CA LEU A 42 20.35 -1.84 -44.12
C LEU A 42 19.12 -1.15 -43.49
N LEU A 43 18.81 0.07 -43.97
CA LEU A 43 17.66 0.86 -43.48
C LEU A 43 16.34 0.51 -44.21
N ALA A 44 16.35 -0.48 -45.12
CA ALA A 44 15.22 -0.91 -45.93
C ALA A 44 14.52 0.28 -46.62
N CYS A 45 15.31 1.18 -47.27
CA CYS A 45 14.77 2.38 -47.91
C CYS A 45 15.59 2.79 -49.14
N SER A 46 15.08 3.78 -49.92
CA SER A 46 15.84 4.34 -51.04
C SER A 46 17.05 5.14 -50.58
N GLU A 47 18.11 5.26 -51.37
CA GLU A 47 19.29 6.06 -51.07
C GLU A 47 18.97 7.52 -50.71
N ARG A 48 17.96 8.11 -51.41
CA ARG A 48 17.48 9.45 -51.09
C ARG A 48 16.90 9.51 -49.66
N ASN A 49 16.12 8.51 -49.28
CA ASN A 49 15.53 8.44 -47.95
C ASN A 49 16.61 8.15 -46.86
N ALA A 50 17.56 7.24 -47.17
CA ALA A 50 18.70 7.00 -46.29
C ALA A 50 19.47 8.27 -45.98
N ARG A 51 19.77 9.11 -46.95
CA ARG A 51 20.40 10.43 -46.73
C ARG A 51 19.60 11.32 -45.81
N LEU A 52 18.28 11.39 -46.01
CA LEU A 52 17.39 12.18 -45.14
C LEU A 52 17.33 11.65 -43.73
N GLN A 53 17.31 10.33 -43.54
CA GLN A 53 17.33 9.74 -42.17
C GLN A 53 18.66 9.97 -41.48
N LEU A 54 19.78 9.78 -42.19
CA LEU A 54 21.11 10.04 -41.62
C LEU A 54 21.30 11.53 -41.27
N ALA A 55 20.81 12.46 -42.10
CA ALA A 55 20.82 13.89 -41.76
C ALA A 55 20.00 14.17 -40.52
N LYS A 56 18.78 13.62 -40.39
CA LYS A 56 17.94 13.75 -39.18
C LYS A 56 18.62 13.19 -37.93
N MET A 57 19.34 12.07 -38.06
CA MET A 57 20.08 11.47 -36.94
C MET A 57 21.30 12.35 -36.58
N ALA A 58 21.97 12.92 -37.57
CA ALA A 58 23.09 13.84 -37.36
C ALA A 58 22.64 15.15 -36.68
N ASP A 59 21.53 15.74 -37.14
CA ASP A 59 20.93 16.94 -36.54
C ASP A 59 20.53 16.73 -35.07
N ARG A 60 20.21 15.48 -34.69
CA ARG A 60 19.93 15.08 -33.31
C ARG A 60 21.16 14.74 -32.50
N GLY A 61 22.35 14.80 -33.11
CA GLY A 61 23.61 14.45 -32.46
C GLY A 61 23.80 12.95 -32.19
N TRP A 62 23.05 12.06 -32.87
CA TRP A 62 23.18 10.61 -32.69
C TRP A 62 24.37 10.02 -33.43
N LEU A 63 24.72 10.61 -34.58
CA LEU A 63 25.83 10.18 -35.42
C LEU A 63 26.48 11.39 -36.11
N ALA A 64 27.70 11.20 -36.56
CA ALA A 64 28.40 12.08 -37.52
C ALA A 64 28.48 11.33 -38.85
N TRP A 65 27.99 11.96 -39.91
CA TRP A 65 28.06 11.41 -41.26
C TRP A 65 28.62 12.42 -42.23
N ARG A 66 29.69 12.02 -42.93
CA ARG A 66 30.34 12.81 -43.97
C ARG A 66 30.22 12.04 -45.30
N PRO A 67 29.38 12.46 -46.23
CA PRO A 67 29.26 11.80 -47.52
C PRO A 67 30.56 11.95 -48.32
N GLY A 68 31.01 10.85 -48.92
CA GLY A 68 32.12 10.90 -49.87
C GLY A 68 31.80 11.77 -51.09
N ARG A 69 32.71 12.65 -51.49
CA ARG A 69 32.56 13.49 -52.70
C ARG A 69 33.54 13.01 -53.77
N GLY A 70 32.99 12.58 -54.94
CA GLY A 70 33.78 12.19 -56.11
C GLY A 70 34.16 10.69 -56.17
N ARG A 71 34.74 10.27 -57.35
CA ARG A 71 35.17 8.87 -57.57
C ARG A 71 36.36 8.54 -56.62
N GLY A 72 36.16 7.53 -55.78
CA GLY A 72 37.20 7.03 -54.85
C GLY A 72 37.11 7.53 -53.41
N HIS A 73 36.30 8.54 -53.06
CA HIS A 73 36.11 8.99 -51.69
C HIS A 73 35.00 8.20 -51.02
N ARG A 74 35.37 7.49 -49.92
CA ARG A 74 34.42 6.75 -49.09
C ARG A 74 33.71 7.70 -48.13
N SER A 75 32.41 7.46 -47.86
CA SER A 75 31.68 8.14 -46.78
C SER A 75 32.22 7.71 -45.43
N GLU A 76 32.21 8.62 -44.47
CA GLU A 76 32.55 8.32 -43.06
C GLU A 76 31.29 8.39 -42.21
N LEU A 77 31.00 7.32 -41.47
CA LEU A 77 29.94 7.21 -40.52
C LEU A 77 30.52 6.93 -39.14
N ARG A 78 30.20 7.76 -38.16
CA ARG A 78 30.56 7.52 -36.76
C ARG A 78 29.29 7.63 -35.91
N LEU A 79 28.94 6.59 -35.18
CA LEU A 79 27.85 6.59 -34.22
C LEU A 79 28.37 7.20 -32.91
N LEU A 80 27.63 8.18 -32.36
CA LEU A 80 28.04 9.02 -31.24
C LEU A 80 27.42 8.60 -29.92
N LEU A 81 26.31 7.85 -29.99
CA LEU A 81 25.57 7.38 -28.82
C LEU A 81 25.33 5.88 -28.92
N THR A 82 25.33 5.21 -27.80
CA THR A 82 24.79 3.86 -27.72
C THR A 82 23.25 3.89 -27.78
N PRO A 83 22.57 2.82 -28.17
CA PRO A 83 21.11 2.72 -28.11
C PRO A 83 20.57 3.00 -26.70
N ASP A 84 21.31 2.60 -25.66
CA ASP A 84 20.95 2.84 -24.26
C ASP A 84 21.04 4.30 -23.87
N GLU A 85 22.08 5.02 -24.29
CA GLU A 85 22.22 6.46 -24.10
C GLU A 85 21.13 7.25 -24.83
N MET A 86 20.75 6.81 -26.01
CA MET A 86 19.61 7.39 -26.74
C MET A 86 18.31 7.20 -25.98
N ALA A 87 18.01 5.95 -25.56
CA ALA A 87 16.81 5.65 -24.81
C ALA A 87 16.72 6.46 -23.50
N LEU A 88 17.84 6.59 -22.79
CA LEU A 88 17.94 7.44 -21.59
C LEU A 88 17.77 8.93 -21.89
N GLY A 89 18.33 9.42 -23.00
CA GLY A 89 18.16 10.81 -23.43
C GLY A 89 16.70 11.14 -23.77
N ASP A 90 16.02 10.23 -24.45
CA ASP A 90 14.59 10.38 -24.76
C ASP A 90 13.73 10.31 -23.50
N ALA A 91 14.04 9.36 -22.60
CA ALA A 91 13.34 9.22 -21.34
C ALA A 91 13.48 10.48 -20.47
N ARG A 92 14.66 11.09 -20.40
CA ARG A 92 14.88 12.37 -19.68
C ARG A 92 14.00 13.49 -20.24
N ARG A 93 13.90 13.61 -21.56
CA ARG A 93 13.03 14.61 -22.20
C ARG A 93 11.56 14.40 -21.86
N LEU A 94 11.12 13.14 -21.79
CA LEU A 94 9.76 12.80 -21.37
C LEU A 94 9.54 13.13 -19.88
N VAL A 95 10.49 12.81 -19.01
CA VAL A 95 10.43 13.17 -17.58
C VAL A 95 10.33 14.68 -17.39
N ALA A 96 11.15 15.46 -18.11
CA ALA A 96 11.09 16.93 -18.06
C ALA A 96 9.73 17.51 -18.49
N ARG A 97 8.96 16.77 -19.30
CA ARG A 97 7.58 17.12 -19.69
C ARG A 97 6.52 16.55 -18.74
N GLY A 98 6.93 15.87 -17.66
CA GLY A 98 6.02 15.19 -16.76
C GLY A 98 5.44 13.87 -17.31
N GLU A 99 5.99 13.34 -18.40
CA GLU A 99 5.53 12.14 -19.11
C GLU A 99 6.32 10.89 -18.64
N LEU A 100 6.41 10.69 -17.32
CA LEU A 100 7.22 9.64 -16.70
C LEU A 100 6.82 8.24 -17.17
N GLU A 101 5.54 7.97 -17.28
CA GLU A 101 5.02 6.66 -17.70
C GLU A 101 5.53 6.27 -19.09
N GLN A 102 5.55 7.22 -20.01
CA GLN A 102 6.09 7.00 -21.35
C GLN A 102 7.59 6.79 -21.31
N ALA A 103 8.31 7.52 -20.43
CA ALA A 103 9.74 7.33 -20.22
C ALA A 103 10.02 5.91 -19.72
N PHE A 104 9.33 5.45 -18.69
CA PHE A 104 9.50 4.10 -18.14
C PHE A 104 9.08 2.99 -19.11
N ALA A 105 8.00 3.18 -19.87
CA ALA A 105 7.55 2.20 -20.86
C ALA A 105 8.60 1.93 -21.95
N ARG A 106 9.48 2.88 -22.24
CA ARG A 106 10.54 2.77 -23.26
C ARG A 106 11.85 2.18 -22.76
N LEU A 107 12.00 2.01 -21.44
CA LEU A 107 13.23 1.55 -20.82
C LEU A 107 13.09 0.11 -20.28
N ASN A 108 14.17 -0.67 -20.42
CA ASN A 108 14.33 -1.93 -19.72
C ASN A 108 14.68 -1.70 -18.23
N ALA A 109 14.67 -2.74 -17.41
CA ALA A 109 14.89 -2.64 -15.97
C ALA A 109 16.25 -1.99 -15.58
N PRO A 110 17.40 -2.29 -16.22
CA PRO A 110 18.67 -1.63 -15.94
C PRO A 110 18.63 -0.11 -16.22
N LEU A 111 18.07 0.28 -17.38
CA LEU A 111 17.99 1.70 -17.77
C LEU A 111 17.00 2.48 -16.91
N ARG A 112 15.92 1.84 -16.45
CA ARG A 112 15.01 2.44 -15.46
C ARG A 112 15.75 2.78 -14.17
N ARG A 113 16.56 1.84 -13.63
CA ARG A 113 17.39 2.11 -12.45
C ARG A 113 18.34 3.27 -12.68
N GLN A 114 19.00 3.30 -13.84
CA GLN A 114 19.91 4.41 -14.20
C GLN A 114 19.17 5.74 -14.36
N LEU A 115 17.95 5.76 -14.86
CA LEU A 115 17.11 6.98 -14.89
C LEU A 115 16.77 7.45 -13.47
N LEU A 116 16.40 6.51 -12.58
CA LEU A 116 16.06 6.81 -11.18
C LEU A 116 17.21 7.48 -10.43
N THR A 117 18.47 7.07 -10.64
CA THR A 117 19.62 7.72 -10.01
C THR A 117 19.85 9.16 -10.47
N ARG A 118 19.23 9.56 -11.58
CA ARG A 118 19.33 10.93 -12.15
C ARG A 118 18.08 11.79 -11.89
N LEU A 119 17.04 11.24 -11.28
CA LEU A 119 15.85 12.01 -10.91
C LEU A 119 16.15 13.24 -10.03
N PRO A 120 17.11 13.19 -9.07
CA PRO A 120 17.45 14.36 -8.27
C PRO A 120 17.81 15.58 -9.12
N GLN A 121 18.61 15.37 -10.17
CA GLN A 121 19.04 16.45 -11.07
C GLN A 121 17.89 16.99 -11.94
N LEU A 122 16.94 16.12 -12.29
CA LEU A 122 15.77 16.50 -13.09
C LEU A 122 14.73 17.24 -12.23
N PHE A 123 14.59 16.87 -10.95
CA PHE A 123 13.67 17.54 -10.02
C PHE A 123 14.21 18.85 -9.47
N ALA A 124 15.54 19.01 -9.36
CA ALA A 124 16.17 20.27 -8.93
C ALA A 124 15.90 21.45 -9.87
N GLN A 125 15.43 21.19 -11.10
CA GLN A 125 15.06 22.23 -12.06
C GLN A 125 13.59 22.66 -11.95
N ASP A 126 12.84 22.11 -11.01
CA ASP A 126 11.40 22.30 -10.88
C ASP A 126 11.08 23.03 -9.57
N ASP A 127 10.88 24.35 -9.67
CA ASP A 127 10.65 25.25 -8.54
C ASP A 127 9.19 25.26 -8.04
N ASP A 128 8.32 24.30 -8.44
CA ASP A 128 6.93 24.25 -8.00
C ASP A 128 6.82 23.84 -6.53
N ARG A 129 6.87 24.83 -5.65
CA ARG A 129 6.79 24.69 -4.18
C ARG A 129 5.40 24.31 -3.67
N SER A 130 4.38 24.38 -4.51
CA SER A 130 3.02 23.95 -4.17
C SER A 130 2.82 22.44 -4.23
N ARG A 131 3.86 21.70 -4.64
CA ARG A 131 3.83 20.26 -4.88
C ARG A 131 4.71 19.50 -3.88
N LEU A 132 4.25 18.28 -3.55
CA LEU A 132 5.01 17.30 -2.77
C LEU A 132 5.17 16.02 -3.57
N ARG A 133 6.37 15.44 -3.56
CA ARG A 133 6.70 14.16 -4.18
C ARG A 133 7.07 13.13 -3.13
N MET A 134 6.49 11.95 -3.24
CA MET A 134 6.75 10.83 -2.33
C MET A 134 6.90 9.53 -3.13
N PRO A 135 7.91 8.68 -2.84
CA PRO A 135 8.03 7.36 -3.43
C PRO A 135 7.08 6.37 -2.74
N ILE A 136 6.54 5.45 -3.53
CA ILE A 136 5.79 4.29 -3.04
C ILE A 136 6.36 3.01 -3.65
N ALA A 137 6.35 1.93 -2.88
CA ALA A 137 7.00 0.68 -3.26
C ALA A 137 6.26 -0.09 -4.37
N ARG A 138 4.95 0.09 -4.48
CA ARG A 138 4.10 -0.65 -5.42
C ARG A 138 2.96 0.21 -5.96
N PRO A 139 2.35 -0.17 -7.09
CA PRO A 139 1.13 0.48 -7.58
C PRO A 139 -0.02 0.35 -6.57
N VAL A 140 -0.93 1.30 -6.63
CA VAL A 140 -2.21 1.27 -5.91
C VAL A 140 -3.17 0.35 -6.66
N HIS A 141 -3.79 -0.60 -5.96
CA HIS A 141 -4.64 -1.60 -6.60
C HIS A 141 -6.11 -1.20 -6.69
N THR A 142 -6.61 -0.50 -5.68
CA THR A 142 -7.99 0.00 -5.63
C THR A 142 -8.07 1.29 -4.84
N LEU A 143 -8.97 2.16 -5.25
CA LEU A 143 -9.32 3.38 -4.53
C LEU A 143 -10.78 3.37 -4.06
N ASP A 144 -11.47 2.23 -4.22
CA ASP A 144 -12.81 2.02 -3.68
C ASP A 144 -12.73 1.81 -2.16
N PRO A 145 -13.37 2.67 -1.35
CA PRO A 145 -13.32 2.58 0.10
C PRO A 145 -13.65 1.18 0.66
N ILE A 146 -14.70 0.53 0.18
CA ILE A 146 -15.11 -0.77 0.73
C ILE A 146 -14.14 -1.90 0.43
N LYS A 147 -13.23 -1.71 -0.55
CA LYS A 147 -12.20 -2.68 -0.95
C LYS A 147 -10.81 -2.32 -0.42
N ALA A 148 -10.63 -1.11 0.10
CA ALA A 148 -9.36 -0.61 0.62
C ALA A 148 -9.04 -1.33 1.94
N TYR A 149 -8.21 -2.36 1.87
CA TYR A 149 -7.78 -3.14 3.03
C TYR A 149 -6.31 -2.88 3.39
N HIS A 150 -5.51 -2.50 2.40
CA HIS A 150 -4.10 -2.30 2.60
C HIS A 150 -3.79 -0.87 2.99
N ARG A 151 -2.75 -0.71 3.80
CA ARG A 151 -2.32 0.56 4.38
C ARG A 151 -2.12 1.68 3.36
N LEU A 152 -1.50 1.38 2.19
CA LEU A 152 -1.28 2.37 1.14
C LEU A 152 -2.62 2.84 0.54
N GLU A 153 -3.50 1.91 0.18
CA GLU A 153 -4.83 2.22 -0.35
C GLU A 153 -5.66 2.99 0.66
N ALA A 154 -5.69 2.54 1.91
CA ALA A 154 -6.39 3.19 3.01
C ALA A 154 -5.91 4.64 3.20
N HIS A 155 -4.60 4.87 3.15
CA HIS A 155 -4.03 6.21 3.26
C HIS A 155 -4.50 7.14 2.11
N ILE A 156 -4.46 6.64 0.87
CA ILE A 156 -4.86 7.44 -0.30
C ILE A 156 -6.38 7.67 -0.31
N VAL A 157 -7.18 6.66 0.00
CA VAL A 157 -8.63 6.78 0.12
C VAL A 157 -9.00 7.86 1.15
N ARG A 158 -8.27 7.94 2.27
CA ARG A 158 -8.48 9.00 3.29
C ARG A 158 -8.21 10.42 2.78
N GLN A 159 -7.40 10.59 1.72
CA GLN A 159 -7.20 11.90 1.10
C GLN A 159 -8.31 12.23 0.09
N LEU A 160 -8.86 11.21 -0.58
CA LEU A 160 -9.88 11.36 -1.62
C LEU A 160 -11.31 11.43 -1.09
N PHE A 161 -11.55 10.86 0.09
CA PHE A 161 -12.86 10.75 0.71
C PHE A 161 -12.85 11.29 2.12
N ASP A 162 -14.05 11.46 2.67
CA ASP A 162 -14.24 11.76 4.08
C ASP A 162 -15.33 10.86 4.69
N CYS A 163 -15.34 10.80 6.02
CA CYS A 163 -16.22 9.96 6.82
C CYS A 163 -17.22 10.81 7.61
N LEU A 164 -18.22 10.18 8.24
CA LEU A 164 -19.14 10.89 9.12
C LEU A 164 -18.44 11.53 10.31
N CYS A 165 -17.47 10.82 10.87
CA CYS A 165 -16.64 11.26 11.99
C CYS A 165 -15.17 11.26 11.58
N ASP A 166 -14.35 11.97 12.33
CA ASP A 166 -12.88 11.93 12.29
C ASP A 166 -12.36 11.56 13.67
N PHE A 167 -11.11 11.15 13.78
CA PHE A 167 -10.50 10.76 15.05
C PHE A 167 -9.29 11.62 15.36
N ASP A 168 -9.23 12.12 16.58
CA ASP A 168 -8.08 12.85 17.08
C ASP A 168 -7.20 11.96 17.93
N ALA A 169 -6.05 11.61 17.39
CA ALA A 169 -5.09 10.73 18.08
C ALA A 169 -4.54 11.36 19.38
N ALA A 170 -4.45 12.69 19.47
CA ALA A 170 -3.92 13.35 20.66
C ALA A 170 -4.90 13.31 21.84
N SER A 171 -6.18 13.63 21.60
CA SER A 171 -7.22 13.54 22.63
C SER A 171 -7.86 12.16 22.74
N GLN A 172 -7.54 11.24 21.82
CA GLN A 172 -8.11 9.88 21.73
C GLN A 172 -9.65 9.91 21.69
N SER A 173 -10.21 10.83 20.92
CA SER A 173 -11.65 11.05 20.82
C SER A 173 -12.12 11.29 19.39
N LEU A 174 -13.38 10.94 19.12
CA LEU A 174 -14.02 11.26 17.85
C LEU A 174 -14.28 12.77 17.74
N ARG A 175 -14.12 13.29 16.52
CA ARG A 175 -14.42 14.67 16.16
C ARG A 175 -15.47 14.72 15.04
N PRO A 176 -16.30 15.78 15.00
CA PRO A 176 -17.20 16.03 13.89
C PRO A 176 -16.47 16.13 12.53
N ALA A 177 -17.00 15.41 11.52
CA ALA A 177 -16.53 15.47 10.14
C ALA A 177 -17.69 15.86 9.21
N LEU A 178 -18.13 14.96 8.29
CA LEU A 178 -19.33 15.21 7.48
C LEU A 178 -20.58 15.38 8.36
N ALA A 179 -20.67 14.60 9.46
CA ALA A 179 -21.63 14.87 10.51
C ALA A 179 -21.07 15.90 11.49
N HIS A 180 -21.90 16.87 11.88
CA HIS A 180 -21.53 17.85 12.90
C HIS A 180 -21.94 17.43 14.31
N HIS A 181 -22.89 16.48 14.42
CA HIS A 181 -23.40 15.96 15.68
C HIS A 181 -23.97 14.55 15.53
N TRP A 182 -23.94 13.76 16.60
CA TRP A 182 -24.57 12.45 16.68
C TRP A 182 -24.96 12.12 18.12
N GLU A 183 -25.99 11.28 18.25
CA GLU A 183 -26.54 10.83 19.54
C GLU A 183 -26.90 9.36 19.46
N ALA A 184 -26.81 8.66 20.61
CA ALA A 184 -27.30 7.31 20.80
C ALA A 184 -28.53 7.28 21.70
N ASP A 185 -29.35 6.24 21.55
CA ASP A 185 -30.28 5.86 22.61
C ASP A 185 -29.55 5.22 23.81
N ALA A 186 -30.28 4.95 24.89
CA ALA A 186 -29.70 4.45 26.15
C ALA A 186 -28.91 3.14 25.98
N ASP A 187 -29.29 2.31 25.03
CA ASP A 187 -28.73 0.99 24.80
C ASP A 187 -27.74 0.98 23.61
N ALA A 188 -27.44 2.12 23.00
CA ALA A 188 -26.63 2.27 21.79
C ALA A 188 -27.08 1.37 20.61
N ARG A 189 -28.39 1.08 20.53
CA ARG A 189 -28.99 0.32 19.43
C ARG A 189 -29.50 1.23 18.31
N ARG A 190 -29.74 2.50 18.61
CA ARG A 190 -30.11 3.50 17.61
C ARG A 190 -29.15 4.67 17.73
N TRP A 191 -28.49 5.00 16.60
CA TRP A 191 -27.60 6.14 16.46
C TRP A 191 -28.18 7.12 15.46
N ARG A 192 -28.32 8.40 15.82
CA ARG A 192 -28.76 9.46 14.93
C ARG A 192 -27.63 10.42 14.62
N PHE A 193 -27.51 10.79 13.34
CA PHE A 193 -26.47 11.69 12.84
C PHE A 193 -27.08 12.88 12.13
N TRP A 194 -26.45 14.05 12.26
CA TRP A 194 -26.81 15.29 11.58
C TRP A 194 -25.63 15.76 10.74
N LEU A 195 -25.88 15.91 9.42
CA LEU A 195 -24.88 16.30 8.45
C LEU A 195 -24.72 17.81 8.38
N ARG A 196 -23.54 18.26 8.00
CA ARG A 196 -23.31 19.67 7.67
C ARG A 196 -24.09 20.04 6.42
N PRO A 197 -24.64 21.28 6.32
CA PRO A 197 -25.25 21.75 5.09
C PRO A 197 -24.18 22.03 4.02
N GLY A 198 -24.59 21.93 2.73
CA GLY A 198 -23.76 22.33 1.60
C GLY A 198 -22.63 21.36 1.21
N LEU A 199 -22.60 20.15 1.77
CA LEU A 199 -21.61 19.12 1.40
C LEU A 199 -21.75 18.71 -0.07
N ARG A 200 -20.61 18.52 -0.74
CA ARG A 200 -20.54 18.12 -2.15
C ARG A 200 -19.44 17.10 -2.40
N PHE A 201 -19.66 16.29 -3.40
CA PHE A 201 -18.61 15.47 -4.00
C PHE A 201 -17.72 16.30 -4.93
N HIS A 202 -16.59 15.72 -5.36
CA HIS A 202 -15.61 16.38 -6.25
C HIS A 202 -16.18 16.81 -7.61
N ASP A 203 -17.23 16.15 -8.08
CA ASP A 203 -17.96 16.47 -9.30
C ASP A 203 -19.03 17.56 -9.11
N GLY A 204 -19.17 18.08 -7.87
CA GLY A 204 -20.15 19.10 -7.50
C GLY A 204 -21.52 18.55 -7.14
N SER A 205 -21.79 17.25 -7.28
CA SER A 205 -23.04 16.64 -6.86
C SER A 205 -23.23 16.72 -5.35
N PRO A 206 -24.47 16.82 -4.84
CA PRO A 206 -24.74 16.97 -3.42
C PRO A 206 -24.40 15.69 -2.65
N LEU A 207 -23.85 15.85 -1.45
CA LEU A 207 -23.65 14.80 -0.47
C LEU A 207 -24.69 14.99 0.65
N ASP A 208 -25.63 14.07 0.75
CA ASP A 208 -26.75 14.10 1.67
C ASP A 208 -26.93 12.78 2.45
N ALA A 209 -27.96 12.68 3.26
CA ALA A 209 -28.28 11.50 4.04
C ALA A 209 -28.53 10.24 3.17
N ALA A 210 -29.02 10.40 1.94
CA ALA A 210 -29.22 9.29 1.02
C ALA A 210 -27.87 8.72 0.52
N ALA A 211 -26.90 9.59 0.23
CA ALA A 211 -25.54 9.18 -0.14
C ALA A 211 -24.84 8.45 1.02
N VAL A 212 -24.99 8.93 2.25
CA VAL A 212 -24.47 8.27 3.45
C VAL A 212 -25.12 6.90 3.63
N ALA A 213 -26.47 6.82 3.55
CA ALA A 213 -27.18 5.56 3.67
C ALA A 213 -26.72 4.54 2.62
N ALA A 214 -26.59 4.95 1.36
CA ALA A 214 -26.11 4.09 0.28
C ALA A 214 -24.69 3.57 0.54
N SER A 215 -23.77 4.41 1.03
CA SER A 215 -22.38 4.03 1.33
C SER A 215 -22.31 3.00 2.46
N VAL A 216 -23.05 3.21 3.56
CA VAL A 216 -23.01 2.30 4.72
C VAL A 216 -23.76 0.98 4.44
N LEU A 217 -24.88 1.02 3.70
CA LEU A 217 -25.58 -0.18 3.26
C LEU A 217 -24.70 -1.01 2.31
N ARG A 218 -23.91 -0.34 1.46
CA ARG A 218 -22.95 -0.99 0.59
C ARG A 218 -21.91 -1.81 1.36
N LEU A 219 -21.40 -1.29 2.49
CA LEU A 219 -20.49 -2.03 3.38
C LEU A 219 -21.11 -3.30 3.95
N ARG A 220 -22.41 -3.28 4.24
CA ARG A 220 -23.12 -4.45 4.74
C ARG A 220 -23.41 -5.46 3.64
N ASP A 221 -23.79 -5.01 2.45
CA ASP A 221 -24.44 -5.82 1.42
C ASP A 221 -23.46 -6.31 0.34
N GLU A 222 -22.45 -5.51 -0.06
CA GLU A 222 -21.45 -5.90 -1.05
C GLU A 222 -20.27 -6.67 -0.44
N ASP A 223 -19.57 -7.43 -1.28
CA ASP A 223 -18.38 -8.16 -0.84
C ASP A 223 -17.22 -7.19 -0.60
N GLY A 224 -16.67 -7.26 0.58
CA GLY A 224 -15.54 -6.47 1.01
C GLY A 224 -14.91 -7.03 2.30
N PRO A 225 -13.66 -6.68 2.59
CA PRO A 225 -12.95 -7.20 3.75
C PRO A 225 -13.64 -6.89 5.07
N MET A 226 -14.35 -5.75 5.17
CA MET A 226 -14.99 -5.27 6.40
C MET A 226 -16.50 -5.61 6.47
N ARG A 227 -17.09 -6.28 5.47
CA ARG A 227 -18.51 -6.61 5.43
C ARG A 227 -19.01 -7.25 6.73
N HIS A 228 -18.23 -8.16 7.30
CA HIS A 228 -18.58 -8.86 8.53
C HIS A 228 -18.74 -7.94 9.74
N MET A 229 -18.07 -6.79 9.78
CA MET A 229 -18.13 -5.78 10.83
C MET A 229 -19.46 -5.00 10.83
N TYR A 230 -20.21 -5.04 9.73
CA TYR A 230 -21.47 -4.30 9.54
C TYR A 230 -22.71 -5.20 9.55
N ARG A 231 -22.55 -6.52 9.83
CA ARG A 231 -23.68 -7.48 9.88
C ARG A 231 -24.73 -7.14 10.93
N GLY A 232 -24.35 -6.44 11.99
CA GLY A 232 -25.27 -5.98 13.01
C GLY A 232 -26.14 -4.76 12.62
N LEU A 233 -25.90 -4.16 11.44
CA LEU A 233 -26.72 -3.06 10.93
C LEU A 233 -28.03 -3.62 10.35
N GLU A 234 -29.16 -3.34 11.00
CA GLU A 234 -30.48 -3.78 10.54
C GLU A 234 -31.08 -2.82 9.51
N ALA A 235 -31.04 -1.52 9.80
CA ALA A 235 -31.65 -0.52 8.94
C ALA A 235 -30.90 0.83 8.99
N VAL A 236 -31.00 1.58 7.90
CA VAL A 236 -30.65 3.01 7.82
C VAL A 236 -31.91 3.76 7.45
N GLU A 237 -32.30 4.71 8.29
CA GLU A 237 -33.53 5.49 8.15
C GLU A 237 -33.15 6.95 7.87
N THR A 238 -33.47 7.46 6.69
CA THR A 238 -33.28 8.88 6.34
C THR A 238 -34.48 9.68 6.75
N HIS A 239 -34.30 10.73 7.59
CA HIS A 239 -35.39 11.57 8.09
C HIS A 239 -35.49 12.88 7.33
N HIS A 240 -34.35 13.43 6.90
CA HIS A 240 -34.21 14.68 6.18
C HIS A 240 -32.92 14.57 5.34
N PRO A 241 -32.73 15.33 4.26
CA PRO A 241 -31.46 15.35 3.52
C PRO A 241 -30.20 15.54 4.38
N LEU A 242 -30.33 16.11 5.57
CA LEU A 242 -29.24 16.35 6.51
C LEU A 242 -29.32 15.48 7.79
N SER A 243 -30.21 14.49 7.88
CA SER A 243 -30.27 13.64 9.08
C SER A 243 -30.71 12.21 8.78
N LEU A 244 -30.07 11.25 9.45
CA LEU A 244 -30.35 9.84 9.32
C LEU A 244 -30.12 9.13 10.65
N SER A 245 -30.71 7.92 10.79
CA SER A 245 -30.47 7.04 11.92
C SER A 245 -30.03 5.66 11.45
N PHE A 246 -29.17 5.03 12.22
CA PHE A 246 -28.77 3.65 12.10
C PHE A 246 -29.46 2.83 13.20
N ARG A 247 -30.05 1.68 12.85
CA ARG A 247 -30.62 0.73 13.80
C ARG A 247 -29.79 -0.53 13.80
N LEU A 248 -29.38 -0.97 14.99
CA LEU A 248 -28.46 -2.08 15.20
C LEU A 248 -29.17 -3.23 15.92
N ALA A 249 -28.80 -4.46 15.59
CA ALA A 249 -29.30 -5.69 16.22
C ALA A 249 -28.96 -5.76 17.71
N HIS A 250 -27.79 -5.23 18.08
CA HIS A 250 -27.29 -5.19 19.45
C HIS A 250 -26.75 -3.79 19.75
N GLY A 251 -26.67 -3.45 21.04
CA GLY A 251 -26.00 -2.22 21.47
C GLY A 251 -24.54 -2.19 21.01
N ASP A 252 -24.10 -1.07 20.45
CA ASP A 252 -22.75 -0.90 19.94
C ASP A 252 -22.24 0.52 20.18
N TRP A 253 -21.45 0.70 21.24
CA TRP A 253 -20.83 1.96 21.57
C TRP A 253 -19.62 2.29 20.68
N LEU A 254 -19.18 1.33 19.85
CA LEU A 254 -18.15 1.53 18.82
C LEU A 254 -18.74 1.93 17.46
N TRP A 255 -20.07 2.08 17.32
CA TRP A 255 -20.68 2.40 16.04
C TRP A 255 -20.13 3.67 15.39
N PRO A 256 -19.97 4.82 16.10
CA PRO A 256 -19.35 6.01 15.50
C PRO A 256 -17.89 5.78 15.11
N GLN A 257 -17.15 4.94 15.86
CA GLN A 257 -15.78 4.56 15.50
C GLN A 257 -15.72 3.74 14.21
N ARG A 258 -16.71 2.89 13.92
CA ARG A 258 -16.81 2.21 12.61
C ARG A 258 -16.97 3.22 11.48
N LEU A 259 -17.70 4.30 11.73
CA LEU A 259 -18.05 5.32 10.73
C LEU A 259 -16.95 6.37 10.51
N TYR A 260 -15.81 6.29 11.20
CA TYR A 260 -14.63 7.09 10.87
C TYR A 260 -13.59 6.31 10.09
N THR A 261 -13.72 4.99 9.99
CA THR A 261 -12.77 4.15 9.26
C THR A 261 -12.83 4.44 7.77
N VAL A 262 -11.71 4.23 7.10
CA VAL A 262 -11.58 4.48 5.67
C VAL A 262 -12.59 3.70 4.83
N ASN A 263 -12.98 2.51 5.29
CA ASN A 263 -13.97 1.69 4.60
C ASN A 263 -15.38 2.27 4.66
N ALA A 264 -15.68 3.07 5.70
CA ALA A 264 -16.94 3.79 5.85
C ALA A 264 -16.93 5.19 5.20
N ALA A 265 -15.92 5.51 4.41
CA ALA A 265 -15.87 6.76 3.66
C ALA A 265 -17.05 6.89 2.68
N ILE A 266 -17.57 8.10 2.56
CA ILE A 266 -18.82 8.34 1.82
C ILE A 266 -18.51 8.52 0.34
N ALA A 267 -19.14 7.69 -0.48
CA ALA A 267 -19.02 7.68 -1.93
C ALA A 267 -20.35 8.06 -2.60
N PRO A 268 -20.34 8.55 -3.85
CA PRO A 268 -21.56 8.80 -4.60
C PRO A 268 -22.41 7.53 -4.75
N PRO A 269 -23.75 7.61 -4.66
CA PRO A 269 -24.63 6.46 -4.89
C PRO A 269 -24.48 5.87 -6.30
N ALA A 270 -24.38 6.73 -7.32
CA ALA A 270 -24.07 6.36 -8.69
C ALA A 270 -22.54 6.38 -8.90
N ARG A 271 -21.97 5.26 -9.27
CA ARG A 271 -20.53 5.10 -9.51
C ARG A 271 -20.26 4.71 -10.95
N ALA A 272 -19.23 5.28 -11.55
CA ALA A 272 -18.74 4.90 -12.87
C ALA A 272 -18.15 3.47 -12.84
N ALA A 273 -18.05 2.83 -13.99
CA ALA A 273 -17.52 1.47 -14.10
C ALA A 273 -16.04 1.36 -13.67
N ASP A 274 -15.29 2.44 -13.78
CA ASP A 274 -13.89 2.56 -13.40
C ASP A 274 -13.67 3.17 -12.00
N PHE A 275 -14.71 3.21 -11.15
CA PHE A 275 -14.67 3.79 -9.80
C PHE A 275 -13.53 3.23 -8.94
N ASP A 276 -13.18 1.96 -9.10
CA ASP A 276 -12.06 1.33 -8.38
C ASP A 276 -10.71 2.03 -8.63
N SER A 277 -10.54 2.62 -9.80
CA SER A 277 -9.30 3.28 -10.23
C SER A 277 -9.42 4.80 -10.37
N HIS A 278 -10.62 5.31 -10.63
CA HIS A 278 -10.91 6.75 -10.83
C HIS A 278 -12.15 7.17 -10.03
N PRO A 279 -12.07 7.14 -8.70
CA PRO A 279 -13.21 7.49 -7.87
C PRO A 279 -13.48 9.00 -7.85
N VAL A 280 -14.76 9.33 -7.74
CA VAL A 280 -15.23 10.63 -7.28
C VAL A 280 -15.43 10.53 -5.77
N GLY A 281 -14.74 11.36 -5.00
CA GLY A 281 -14.83 11.42 -3.54
C GLY A 281 -15.34 12.77 -3.05
N CYS A 282 -15.17 13.04 -1.75
CA CYS A 282 -15.54 14.30 -1.09
C CYS A 282 -14.40 14.84 -0.21
N GLY A 283 -13.22 14.25 -0.28
CA GLY A 283 -12.09 14.55 0.58
C GLY A 283 -11.34 15.83 0.20
N ALA A 284 -10.27 16.08 0.94
CA ALA A 284 -9.43 17.27 0.79
C ALA A 284 -8.66 17.32 -0.53
N PHE A 285 -8.42 16.18 -1.13
CA PHE A 285 -7.80 16.04 -2.44
C PHE A 285 -8.72 15.29 -3.40
N ARG A 286 -8.60 15.60 -4.70
CA ARG A 286 -9.25 14.88 -5.79
C ARG A 286 -8.21 14.15 -6.62
N LEU A 287 -8.58 13.03 -7.21
CA LEU A 287 -7.71 12.29 -8.09
C LEU A 287 -7.57 13.00 -9.44
N GLN A 288 -6.35 13.40 -9.79
CA GLN A 288 -6.02 13.98 -11.09
C GLN A 288 -5.54 12.92 -12.08
N ARG A 289 -4.72 11.98 -11.58
CA ARG A 289 -4.13 10.91 -12.42
C ARG A 289 -3.90 9.64 -11.63
N HIS A 290 -4.18 8.51 -12.24
CA HIS A 290 -3.82 7.19 -11.74
C HIS A 290 -3.21 6.36 -12.87
N SER A 291 -1.98 5.91 -12.67
CA SER A 291 -1.27 5.02 -13.60
C SER A 291 -0.42 4.01 -12.81
N PRO A 292 0.08 2.93 -13.46
CA PRO A 292 0.96 1.96 -12.80
C PRO A 292 2.26 2.57 -12.23
N GLN A 293 2.67 3.75 -12.72
CA GLN A 293 3.93 4.41 -12.34
C GLN A 293 3.73 5.60 -11.41
N ARG A 294 2.55 6.24 -11.44
CA ARG A 294 2.32 7.47 -10.70
C ARG A 294 0.84 7.67 -10.38
N LEU A 295 0.60 8.14 -9.16
CA LEU A 295 -0.69 8.66 -8.75
C LEU A 295 -0.53 10.14 -8.40
N VAL A 296 -1.45 10.99 -8.89
CA VAL A 296 -1.43 12.44 -8.66
C VAL A 296 -2.74 12.86 -8.02
N LEU A 297 -2.63 13.50 -6.87
CA LEU A 297 -3.73 14.12 -6.16
C LEU A 297 -3.62 15.64 -6.30
N GLU A 298 -4.74 16.30 -6.43
CA GLU A 298 -4.86 17.76 -6.51
C GLU A 298 -5.77 18.27 -5.39
N ALA A 299 -5.41 19.39 -4.77
CA ALA A 299 -6.21 19.97 -3.69
C ALA A 299 -7.65 20.26 -4.16
N ASN A 300 -8.62 19.88 -3.36
CA ASN A 300 -10.03 20.18 -3.60
C ASN A 300 -10.34 21.63 -3.23
N PRO A 301 -10.62 22.53 -4.18
CA PRO A 301 -10.89 23.93 -3.88
C PRO A 301 -12.20 24.16 -3.11
N HIS A 302 -13.10 23.16 -3.12
CA HIS A 302 -14.43 23.22 -2.48
C HIS A 302 -14.53 22.31 -1.25
N TYR A 303 -13.38 21.95 -0.67
CA TYR A 303 -13.38 21.13 0.55
C TYR A 303 -14.10 21.87 1.68
N TYR A 304 -14.98 21.19 2.38
CA TYR A 304 -15.84 21.78 3.41
C TYR A 304 -15.14 22.16 4.73
N ARG A 305 -13.86 21.75 4.88
CA ARG A 305 -12.96 22.16 5.97
C ARG A 305 -11.84 23.04 5.40
N GLU A 306 -10.76 23.20 6.17
CA GLU A 306 -9.57 23.91 5.74
C GLU A 306 -8.98 23.27 4.48
N ARG A 307 -8.81 24.09 3.45
CA ARG A 307 -8.20 23.66 2.21
C ARG A 307 -6.75 23.26 2.44
N PRO A 308 -6.24 22.17 1.83
CA PRO A 308 -4.82 21.85 1.84
C PRO A 308 -3.97 23.01 1.36
N LEU A 309 -2.80 23.19 1.98
CA LEU A 309 -1.83 24.23 1.61
C LEU A 309 -0.97 23.82 0.42
N LEU A 310 -0.80 22.52 0.19
CA LEU A 310 -0.17 21.98 -1.00
C LEU A 310 -1.22 21.77 -2.10
N GLU A 311 -0.92 22.23 -3.31
CA GLU A 311 -1.81 22.10 -4.48
C GLU A 311 -1.79 20.67 -5.04
N ARG A 312 -0.65 19.97 -4.92
CA ARG A 312 -0.46 18.69 -5.59
C ARG A 312 0.41 17.72 -4.78
N ILE A 313 -0.03 16.46 -4.73
CA ILE A 313 0.74 15.36 -4.17
C ILE A 313 1.01 14.35 -5.30
N GLU A 314 2.27 14.02 -5.53
CA GLU A 314 2.68 13.05 -6.52
C GLU A 314 3.29 11.81 -5.84
N LEU A 315 2.63 10.68 -5.98
CA LEU A 315 3.12 9.39 -5.49
C LEU A 315 3.74 8.62 -6.65
N TRP A 316 5.03 8.27 -6.52
CA TRP A 316 5.82 7.67 -7.59
C TRP A 316 6.15 6.22 -7.27
N VAL A 317 5.78 5.28 -8.16
CA VAL A 317 6.04 3.85 -7.99
C VAL A 317 7.47 3.54 -8.41
N LEU A 318 8.35 3.30 -7.46
CA LEU A 318 9.78 3.07 -7.73
C LEU A 318 10.21 1.59 -7.62
N GLY A 319 9.45 0.76 -6.94
CA GLY A 319 9.65 -0.70 -6.92
C GLY A 319 11.00 -1.15 -6.36
N GLY A 320 11.45 -0.61 -5.24
CA GLY A 320 12.72 -1.01 -4.65
C GLY A 320 12.99 -0.41 -3.28
N ALA A 321 13.99 -0.94 -2.56
CA ALA A 321 14.31 -0.55 -1.19
C ALA A 321 14.99 0.83 -1.08
N ASP A 322 15.65 1.30 -2.14
CA ASP A 322 16.43 2.54 -2.10
C ASP A 322 15.70 3.67 -2.83
N SER A 323 14.93 4.44 -2.08
CA SER A 323 14.29 5.64 -2.60
C SER A 323 15.33 6.77 -2.73
N PRO A 324 15.45 7.42 -3.92
CA PRO A 324 16.35 8.55 -4.09
C PRO A 324 16.08 9.70 -3.10
N SER A 325 17.12 10.36 -2.64
CA SER A 325 17.04 11.47 -1.68
C SER A 325 16.32 12.73 -2.22
N CYS A 326 15.94 12.73 -3.48
CA CYS A 326 15.25 13.85 -4.14
C CYS A 326 13.73 13.91 -3.86
N PHE A 327 13.19 12.97 -3.12
CA PHE A 327 11.79 13.01 -2.73
C PHE A 327 11.60 13.86 -1.48
N ASP A 328 10.54 14.66 -1.49
CA ASP A 328 10.21 15.61 -0.42
C ASP A 328 9.85 14.90 0.88
N LEU A 329 9.25 13.73 0.76
CA LEU A 329 8.86 12.87 1.88
C LEU A 329 9.24 11.43 1.57
N ARG A 330 9.89 10.74 2.52
CA ARG A 330 10.27 9.33 2.40
C ARG A 330 9.86 8.56 3.65
N GLN A 331 9.39 7.37 3.45
CA GLN A 331 8.96 6.46 4.50
C GLN A 331 9.37 5.04 4.11
N ASP A 332 10.62 4.71 4.34
CA ASP A 332 11.23 3.42 4.02
C ASP A 332 12.10 2.92 5.18
N ALA A 333 12.63 1.72 5.07
CA ALA A 333 13.47 1.13 6.12
C ALA A 333 14.71 1.98 6.42
N ALA A 334 15.27 2.68 5.43
CA ALA A 334 16.46 3.52 5.60
C ALA A 334 16.18 4.82 6.40
N THR A 335 14.91 5.19 6.59
CA THR A 335 14.53 6.38 7.37
C THR A 335 14.31 6.09 8.86
N ARG A 336 14.34 4.83 9.29
CA ARG A 336 14.06 4.42 10.67
C ARG A 336 15.22 4.72 11.61
N SER A 337 14.87 5.18 12.81
CA SER A 337 15.79 5.47 13.91
C SER A 337 15.35 4.78 15.21
N PRO A 338 16.27 4.42 16.12
CA PRO A 338 15.91 3.96 17.46
C PRO A 338 15.09 4.98 18.26
N ASP A 339 15.16 6.26 17.91
CA ASP A 339 14.42 7.33 18.59
C ASP A 339 13.00 7.53 18.01
N ASP A 340 12.67 6.87 16.90
CA ASP A 340 11.34 6.96 16.32
C ASP A 340 10.28 6.31 17.23
N PRO A 341 9.05 6.84 17.24
CA PRO A 341 7.98 6.29 18.05
C PRO A 341 7.61 4.87 17.61
N LEU A 342 7.27 4.02 18.56
CA LEU A 342 6.67 2.72 18.27
C LEU A 342 5.28 2.90 17.66
N GLN A 343 5.05 2.22 16.56
CA GLN A 343 3.71 2.14 15.99
C GLN A 343 2.75 1.35 16.90
N SER A 344 1.48 1.61 16.79
CA SER A 344 0.44 0.72 17.29
C SER A 344 0.32 -0.52 16.39
N ALA A 345 1.41 -1.29 16.31
CA ALA A 345 1.57 -2.44 15.44
C ALA A 345 2.20 -3.59 16.22
N CYS A 346 1.92 -4.80 15.81
CA CYS A 346 2.53 -6.01 16.36
C CYS A 346 2.81 -7.02 15.24
N THR A 347 4.05 -7.52 15.21
CA THR A 347 4.40 -8.72 14.46
C THR A 347 4.23 -9.92 15.39
N TYR A 348 3.49 -10.93 14.95
CA TYR A 348 3.07 -12.06 15.76
C TYR A 348 3.01 -13.37 14.98
N LEU A 349 3.07 -14.49 15.71
CA LEU A 349 2.84 -15.83 15.17
C LEU A 349 1.42 -16.30 15.48
N LEU A 350 0.81 -16.94 14.49
CA LEU A 350 -0.42 -17.72 14.64
C LEU A 350 -0.11 -19.20 14.36
N PRO A 351 -0.49 -20.13 15.23
CA PRO A 351 -0.46 -21.54 14.92
C PRO A 351 -1.63 -21.93 14.02
N ASN A 352 -1.41 -22.89 13.13
CA ASN A 352 -2.49 -23.63 12.49
C ASN A 352 -2.67 -24.96 13.22
N PRO A 353 -3.68 -25.11 14.09
CA PRO A 353 -3.85 -26.32 14.90
C PRO A 353 -4.04 -27.58 14.04
N ASP A 354 -4.60 -27.43 12.84
CA ASP A 354 -4.83 -28.53 11.89
C ASP A 354 -3.61 -28.79 10.99
N GLY A 355 -2.55 -27.99 11.13
CA GLY A 355 -1.29 -28.18 10.39
C GLY A 355 -0.64 -29.53 10.73
N PRO A 356 0.08 -30.18 9.78
CA PRO A 356 0.67 -31.51 9.97
C PRO A 356 1.60 -31.60 11.18
N PHE A 357 2.28 -30.52 11.54
CA PHE A 357 3.17 -30.52 12.70
C PHE A 357 2.39 -30.64 14.03
N PHE A 358 1.22 -30.02 14.12
CA PHE A 358 0.41 -30.06 15.35
C PHE A 358 -0.61 -31.20 15.30
N ALA A 359 -1.23 -31.47 14.16
CA ALA A 359 -2.24 -32.52 13.95
C ALA A 359 -3.34 -32.57 15.02
N GLY A 360 -3.77 -31.40 15.50
CA GLY A 360 -4.78 -31.26 16.55
C GLY A 360 -4.26 -31.43 17.98
N ASP A 361 -2.96 -31.63 18.19
CA ASP A 361 -2.34 -31.77 19.51
C ASP A 361 -2.12 -30.39 20.16
N ASP A 362 -3.01 -30.01 21.06
CA ASP A 362 -2.99 -28.76 21.80
C ASP A 362 -1.79 -28.65 22.74
N ALA A 363 -1.34 -29.75 23.36
CA ALA A 363 -0.18 -29.74 24.25
C ALA A 363 1.08 -29.44 23.44
N ARG A 364 1.25 -30.08 22.29
CA ARG A 364 2.37 -29.83 21.37
C ARG A 364 2.37 -28.37 20.85
N ARG A 365 1.20 -27.82 20.52
CA ARG A 365 1.03 -26.43 20.10
C ARG A 365 1.47 -25.46 21.21
N ARG A 366 0.93 -25.59 22.43
CA ARG A 366 1.29 -24.75 23.57
C ARG A 366 2.77 -24.90 23.94
N GLY A 367 3.30 -26.13 23.95
CA GLY A 367 4.70 -26.39 24.24
C GLY A 367 5.64 -25.67 23.30
N LEU A 368 5.37 -25.71 21.97
CA LEU A 368 6.16 -25.00 20.97
C LEU A 368 6.10 -23.49 21.16
N LEU A 369 4.91 -22.91 21.31
CA LEU A 369 4.77 -21.47 21.45
C LEU A 369 5.36 -20.96 22.77
N ARG A 370 5.27 -21.73 23.86
CA ARG A 370 5.98 -21.43 25.11
C ARG A 370 7.50 -21.45 24.91
N PHE A 371 8.04 -22.42 24.20
CA PHE A 371 9.46 -22.49 23.85
C PHE A 371 9.89 -21.26 23.04
N LEU A 372 9.11 -20.86 22.04
CA LEU A 372 9.39 -19.67 21.22
C LEU A 372 9.26 -18.35 21.99
N SER A 373 8.48 -18.28 23.08
CA SER A 373 8.30 -17.11 23.93
C SER A 373 9.36 -16.94 25.01
N GLN A 374 10.39 -17.79 25.09
CA GLN A 374 11.42 -17.78 26.14
C GLN A 374 12.24 -16.48 26.18
N PRO A 375 12.93 -16.18 27.32
CA PRO A 375 13.35 -14.82 27.70
C PRO A 375 14.36 -14.14 26.77
N THR A 376 15.07 -14.86 25.91
CA THR A 376 15.90 -14.21 24.89
C THR A 376 15.00 -13.79 23.73
N PRO A 377 14.73 -12.49 23.54
CA PRO A 377 13.85 -12.06 22.48
C PRO A 377 14.36 -12.47 21.10
N LEU A 378 13.47 -12.92 20.22
CA LEU A 378 13.78 -13.24 18.83
C LEU A 378 14.27 -12.02 18.03
N THR A 379 14.05 -10.81 18.56
CA THR A 379 14.45 -9.54 17.97
C THR A 379 15.59 -8.86 18.71
N ALA A 380 16.29 -9.59 19.58
CA ALA A 380 17.42 -9.04 20.31
C ALA A 380 18.51 -8.51 19.35
N GLY A 381 18.87 -7.24 19.50
CA GLY A 381 19.88 -6.58 18.66
C GLY A 381 19.37 -6.01 17.34
N ASP A 382 18.07 -6.06 17.07
CA ASP A 382 17.46 -5.37 15.92
C ASP A 382 17.08 -3.93 16.35
N PRO A 383 17.76 -2.87 15.85
CA PRO A 383 17.51 -1.49 16.26
C PRO A 383 16.14 -0.96 15.81
N GLU A 384 15.56 -1.56 14.78
CA GLU A 384 14.26 -1.14 14.21
C GLU A 384 13.07 -1.73 14.96
N ARG A 385 13.32 -2.65 15.91
CA ARG A 385 12.29 -3.45 16.55
C ARG A 385 12.47 -3.52 18.03
N GLU A 386 11.36 -3.47 18.75
CA GLU A 386 11.30 -3.72 20.17
C GLU A 386 10.61 -5.06 20.43
N PRO A 387 11.14 -5.91 21.33
CA PRO A 387 10.47 -7.16 21.71
C PRO A 387 9.06 -6.89 22.20
N ALA A 388 8.06 -7.55 21.60
CA ALA A 388 6.68 -7.43 22.06
C ALA A 388 6.44 -8.33 23.28
N LEU A 389 6.16 -7.72 24.41
CA LEU A 389 5.68 -8.43 25.61
C LEU A 389 4.16 -8.57 25.62
N GLY A 390 3.49 -7.93 24.67
CA GLY A 390 2.05 -7.94 24.49
C GLY A 390 1.63 -7.45 23.11
N LEU A 391 0.31 -7.44 22.86
CA LEU A 391 -0.24 -7.05 21.58
C LEU A 391 -0.05 -5.55 21.26
N LEU A 392 0.01 -4.71 22.28
CA LEU A 392 0.28 -3.29 22.12
C LEU A 392 1.58 -2.90 22.81
N PRO A 393 2.28 -1.87 22.33
CA PRO A 393 3.36 -1.26 23.08
C PRO A 393 2.90 -0.88 24.50
N GLY A 394 3.69 -1.30 25.49
CA GLY A 394 3.37 -1.11 26.91
C GLY A 394 2.46 -2.19 27.54
N TRP A 395 1.86 -3.08 26.74
CA TRP A 395 1.16 -4.23 27.29
C TRP A 395 2.11 -5.38 27.59
N ARG A 396 1.76 -6.15 28.64
CA ARG A 396 2.48 -7.36 29.01
C ARG A 396 1.46 -8.49 29.23
N GLN A 397 1.44 -9.45 28.33
CA GLN A 397 0.62 -10.65 28.45
C GLN A 397 1.31 -11.71 29.32
N PRO A 398 0.53 -12.60 29.95
CA PRO A 398 1.07 -13.75 30.65
C PRO A 398 1.77 -14.70 29.66
N PRO A 399 2.74 -15.49 30.13
CA PRO A 399 3.37 -16.50 29.29
C PRO A 399 2.35 -17.56 28.82
N VAL A 400 2.66 -18.20 27.70
CA VAL A 400 1.88 -19.35 27.22
C VAL A 400 1.82 -20.43 28.30
N ALA A 401 0.63 -20.87 28.66
CA ALA A 401 0.44 -21.97 29.60
C ALA A 401 0.90 -23.28 28.97
N ALA A 402 1.72 -24.02 29.67
CA ALA A 402 2.05 -25.40 29.33
C ALA A 402 2.21 -26.17 30.63
N ASP A 403 1.73 -27.40 30.66
CA ASP A 403 1.93 -28.32 31.76
C ASP A 403 3.43 -28.60 31.92
N ALA A 404 3.87 -28.81 33.15
CA ALA A 404 5.30 -29.05 33.47
C ALA A 404 5.89 -30.23 32.66
N ASP A 405 5.05 -31.21 32.35
CA ASP A 405 5.43 -32.42 31.63
C ASP A 405 5.23 -32.33 30.09
N THR A 406 4.85 -31.15 29.56
CA THR A 406 4.72 -30.99 28.11
C THR A 406 6.08 -31.12 27.45
N ALA A 407 6.36 -32.29 26.88
CA ALA A 407 7.59 -32.54 26.15
C ALA A 407 7.66 -31.58 24.96
N LEU A 408 8.83 -30.89 24.82
CA LEU A 408 9.11 -30.11 23.65
C LEU A 408 9.08 -31.04 22.43
N PRO A 409 8.42 -30.65 21.34
CA PRO A 409 8.49 -31.45 20.11
C PRO A 409 9.94 -31.51 19.65
N GLN A 410 10.47 -32.72 19.54
CA GLN A 410 11.84 -32.96 19.09
C GLN A 410 11.85 -33.26 17.59
N GLY A 411 12.67 -32.53 16.85
CA GLY A 411 12.85 -32.75 15.41
C GLY A 411 11.64 -32.39 14.55
N GLY A 412 11.74 -32.74 13.28
CA GLY A 412 10.68 -32.51 12.28
C GLY A 412 10.83 -31.22 11.49
N ALA A 413 10.02 -31.08 10.44
CA ALA A 413 9.93 -29.88 9.62
C ALA A 413 8.71 -29.07 10.05
N LEU A 414 8.92 -27.79 10.36
CA LEU A 414 7.89 -26.82 10.71
C LEU A 414 7.72 -25.83 9.55
N ARG A 415 6.54 -25.73 9.00
CA ARG A 415 6.26 -24.90 7.83
C ARG A 415 5.71 -23.55 8.26
N LEU A 416 6.49 -22.49 8.00
CA LEU A 416 6.13 -21.10 8.25
C LEU A 416 5.68 -20.44 6.95
N CYS A 417 4.46 -19.94 6.91
CA CYS A 417 3.99 -19.07 5.84
C CYS A 417 4.01 -17.61 6.29
N THR A 418 4.45 -16.72 5.39
CA THR A 418 4.51 -15.28 5.62
C THR A 418 4.41 -14.53 4.29
N TYR A 419 4.38 -13.20 4.32
CA TYR A 419 4.41 -12.33 3.15
C TYR A 419 5.59 -11.35 3.19
N ASP A 420 5.96 -10.81 2.04
CA ASP A 420 7.22 -10.05 1.89
C ASP A 420 7.35 -8.85 2.84
N LEU A 421 6.24 -8.17 3.16
CA LEU A 421 6.25 -6.98 4.03
C LEU A 421 6.37 -7.31 5.53
N ALA A 422 5.97 -8.53 5.96
CA ALA A 422 5.95 -8.93 7.38
C ALA A 422 7.10 -9.85 7.78
N SER A 423 8.04 -10.12 6.90
CA SER A 423 9.10 -11.13 7.13
C SER A 423 10.51 -10.54 7.20
N PRO A 424 10.86 -9.81 8.28
CA PRO A 424 12.22 -9.33 8.45
C PRO A 424 13.20 -10.51 8.45
N PRO A 425 14.27 -10.45 7.65
CA PRO A 425 15.24 -11.55 7.58
C PRO A 425 15.88 -11.89 8.93
N GLY A 426 16.06 -10.91 9.79
CA GLY A 426 16.59 -11.09 11.16
C GLY A 426 15.70 -11.97 12.03
N LEU A 427 14.39 -11.69 12.03
CA LEU A 427 13.40 -12.45 12.80
C LEU A 427 13.28 -13.89 12.30
N ILE A 428 13.30 -14.12 10.99
CA ILE A 428 13.28 -15.48 10.43
C ILE A 428 14.51 -16.26 10.86
N ARG A 429 15.71 -15.68 10.74
CA ARG A 429 16.96 -16.35 11.20
C ARG A 429 16.95 -16.66 12.71
N ALA A 430 16.40 -15.78 13.52
CA ALA A 430 16.28 -16.01 14.97
C ALA A 430 15.32 -17.18 15.28
N LEU A 431 14.20 -17.28 14.54
CA LEU A 431 13.28 -18.41 14.65
C LEU A 431 13.96 -19.72 14.22
N GLU A 432 14.67 -19.73 13.08
CA GLU A 432 15.45 -20.88 12.60
C GLU A 432 16.47 -21.36 13.63
N ALA A 433 17.28 -20.44 14.15
CA ALA A 433 18.29 -20.74 15.16
C ALA A 433 17.68 -21.31 16.45
N ARG A 434 16.55 -20.76 16.91
CA ARG A 434 15.87 -21.26 18.10
C ARG A 434 15.29 -22.65 17.89
N LEU A 435 14.64 -22.91 16.78
CA LEU A 435 14.07 -24.22 16.43
C LEU A 435 15.14 -25.28 16.21
N ALA A 436 16.29 -24.92 15.68
CA ALA A 436 17.44 -25.83 15.56
C ALA A 436 17.89 -26.38 16.93
N GLY A 437 17.72 -25.60 18.03
CA GLY A 437 18.03 -26.03 19.39
C GLY A 437 17.17 -27.23 19.88
N ILE A 438 16.04 -27.49 19.25
CA ILE A 438 15.18 -28.67 19.50
C ILE A 438 15.22 -29.67 18.32
N GLY A 439 16.18 -29.54 17.42
CA GLY A 439 16.32 -30.40 16.24
C GLY A 439 15.21 -30.21 15.18
N ALA A 440 14.42 -29.15 15.30
CA ALA A 440 13.37 -28.84 14.31
C ALA A 440 13.92 -27.94 13.19
N ARG A 441 13.52 -28.21 11.94
CA ARG A 441 13.88 -27.41 10.76
C ARG A 441 12.72 -26.48 10.38
N LEU A 442 12.99 -25.20 10.15
CA LEU A 442 12.00 -24.25 9.66
C LEU A 442 12.01 -24.22 8.13
N GLU A 443 10.84 -24.45 7.53
CA GLU A 443 10.61 -24.31 6.09
C GLU A 443 9.78 -23.06 5.84
N VAL A 444 10.37 -22.02 5.26
CA VAL A 444 9.75 -20.72 5.09
C VAL A 444 9.20 -20.56 3.68
N THR A 445 7.90 -20.34 3.57
CA THR A 445 7.22 -19.99 2.32
C THR A 445 6.80 -18.52 2.36
N ARG A 446 7.37 -17.72 1.44
CA ARG A 446 6.92 -16.33 1.23
C ARG A 446 5.89 -16.30 0.13
N ILE A 447 4.75 -15.70 0.44
CA ILE A 447 3.59 -15.61 -0.45
C ILE A 447 3.44 -14.16 -0.85
N ALA A 448 3.25 -13.91 -2.15
CA ALA A 448 2.99 -12.56 -2.64
C ALA A 448 1.79 -11.95 -1.92
N TYR A 449 1.91 -10.68 -1.53
CA TYR A 449 0.94 -10.02 -0.67
C TYR A 449 -0.54 -10.14 -1.12
N PRO A 450 -0.90 -9.98 -2.41
CA PRO A 450 -2.30 -10.17 -2.83
C PRO A 450 -2.82 -11.60 -2.67
N ASP A 451 -1.95 -12.60 -2.81
CA ASP A 451 -2.32 -14.02 -2.68
C ASP A 451 -2.35 -14.48 -1.22
N PHE A 452 -1.57 -13.82 -0.36
CA PHE A 452 -1.53 -14.12 1.07
C PHE A 452 -2.94 -13.99 1.68
N HIS A 453 -3.67 -12.95 1.37
CA HIS A 453 -5.03 -12.69 1.89
C HIS A 453 -6.12 -13.61 1.34
N ARG A 454 -5.82 -14.43 0.35
CA ARG A 454 -6.74 -15.46 -0.15
C ARG A 454 -6.76 -16.71 0.71
N TYR A 455 -5.76 -16.90 1.57
CA TYR A 455 -5.61 -18.00 2.52
C TYR A 455 -5.70 -19.42 1.90
N ARG A 456 -5.50 -19.60 0.60
CA ARG A 456 -5.52 -20.91 -0.08
C ARG A 456 -4.36 -21.80 0.35
N TRP A 457 -3.31 -21.19 0.89
CA TRP A 457 -2.09 -21.81 1.40
C TRP A 457 -2.22 -22.27 2.86
N TRP A 458 -3.32 -21.94 3.58
CA TRP A 458 -3.47 -22.16 5.02
C TRP A 458 -3.19 -23.61 5.45
N GLN A 459 -3.71 -24.60 4.72
CA GLN A 459 -3.50 -26.01 5.02
C GLN A 459 -2.05 -26.48 4.87
N GLN A 460 -1.20 -25.71 4.20
CA GLN A 460 0.22 -26.01 4.02
C GLN A 460 1.08 -25.41 5.12
N ALA A 461 0.53 -24.57 5.99
CA ALA A 461 1.24 -23.90 7.07
C ALA A 461 1.03 -24.63 8.41
N ASP A 462 2.06 -24.65 9.25
CA ASP A 462 1.98 -24.99 10.66
C ASP A 462 2.00 -23.72 11.52
N LEU A 463 2.79 -22.73 11.11
CA LEU A 463 2.85 -21.39 11.68
C LEU A 463 2.63 -20.34 10.60
N VAL A 464 2.05 -19.22 10.99
CA VAL A 464 1.86 -18.04 10.14
C VAL A 464 2.47 -16.83 10.85
N LEU A 465 3.41 -16.16 10.19
CA LEU A 465 3.97 -14.90 10.66
C LEU A 465 3.22 -13.75 10.00
N MET A 466 2.62 -12.92 10.83
CA MET A 466 1.82 -11.77 10.40
C MET A 466 2.26 -10.50 11.13
N SER A 467 1.93 -9.35 10.57
CA SER A 467 2.01 -8.06 11.23
C SER A 467 0.67 -7.35 11.11
N GLU A 468 0.20 -6.77 12.20
CA GLU A 468 -1.00 -5.94 12.25
C GLU A 468 -0.63 -4.53 12.66
N VAL A 469 -1.16 -3.55 11.94
CA VAL A 469 -1.01 -2.12 12.27
C VAL A 469 -2.39 -1.59 12.59
N LEU A 470 -2.59 -1.16 13.82
CA LEU A 470 -3.88 -0.64 14.27
C LEU A 470 -4.13 0.78 13.75
N HIS A 471 -5.39 1.15 13.74
CA HIS A 471 -5.82 2.53 13.57
C HIS A 471 -5.27 3.43 14.71
N ASP A 472 -5.28 4.73 14.49
CA ASP A 472 -4.96 5.73 15.53
C ASP A 472 -5.88 5.59 16.76
N ASP A 473 -7.14 5.17 16.56
CA ASP A 473 -8.03 4.71 17.61
C ASP A 473 -7.69 3.25 17.99
N ARG A 474 -6.93 3.08 19.07
CA ARG A 474 -6.56 1.76 19.58
C ARG A 474 -7.75 0.93 20.06
N ASP A 475 -8.82 1.57 20.53
CA ASP A 475 -10.03 0.91 21.01
C ASP A 475 -10.71 0.17 19.84
N TYR A 476 -11.02 0.91 18.76
CA TYR A 476 -11.60 0.30 17.59
C TYR A 476 -10.61 -0.61 16.85
N GLY A 477 -9.35 -0.23 16.76
CA GLY A 477 -8.30 -1.05 16.13
C GLY A 477 -8.16 -2.44 16.76
N LEU A 478 -8.23 -2.54 18.08
CA LEU A 478 -8.24 -3.85 18.78
C LEU A 478 -9.50 -4.64 18.48
N TYR A 479 -10.67 -3.99 18.48
CA TYR A 479 -11.92 -4.64 18.12
C TYR A 479 -11.85 -5.22 16.70
N GLU A 480 -11.35 -4.43 15.74
CA GLU A 480 -11.19 -4.84 14.35
C GLU A 480 -10.18 -5.98 14.21
N TRP A 481 -9.01 -5.87 14.84
CA TRP A 481 -8.01 -6.93 14.80
C TRP A 481 -8.54 -8.25 15.34
N LEU A 482 -9.04 -8.24 16.58
CA LEU A 482 -9.50 -9.47 17.25
C LEU A 482 -10.74 -10.08 16.57
N GLY A 483 -11.64 -9.24 16.06
CA GLY A 483 -12.88 -9.67 15.40
C GLY A 483 -12.77 -9.89 13.91
N GLY A 484 -11.89 -9.14 13.23
CA GLY A 484 -11.81 -9.06 11.78
C GLY A 484 -10.66 -9.82 11.14
N ASN A 485 -9.55 -10.04 11.86
CA ASN A 485 -8.36 -10.65 11.26
C ASN A 485 -8.62 -12.09 10.80
N PRO A 486 -8.59 -12.40 9.49
CA PRO A 486 -8.94 -13.72 8.98
C PRO A 486 -7.93 -14.81 9.39
N GLY A 487 -6.65 -14.44 9.60
CA GLY A 487 -5.61 -15.37 10.07
C GLY A 487 -5.90 -15.84 11.49
N LEU A 488 -6.14 -14.88 12.43
CA LEU A 488 -6.50 -15.18 13.80
C LEU A 488 -7.77 -16.03 13.87
N ARG A 489 -8.78 -15.68 13.10
CA ARG A 489 -10.05 -16.45 13.09
C ARG A 489 -9.88 -17.87 12.56
N ARG A 490 -8.93 -18.12 11.66
CA ARG A 490 -8.60 -19.49 11.18
C ARG A 490 -7.79 -20.29 12.17
N SER A 491 -6.93 -19.63 12.95
CA SER A 491 -6.15 -20.30 13.99
C SER A 491 -6.99 -20.78 15.18
N LEU A 492 -8.20 -20.24 15.32
CA LEU A 492 -9.10 -20.59 16.41
C LEU A 492 -10.09 -21.70 16.00
N PRO A 493 -10.08 -22.86 16.66
CA PRO A 493 -11.14 -23.86 16.56
C PRO A 493 -12.52 -23.30 16.94
N PRO A 494 -13.62 -24.00 16.64
CA PRO A 494 -14.98 -23.48 16.87
C PRO A 494 -15.26 -22.99 18.28
N GLY A 495 -14.81 -23.69 19.33
CA GLY A 495 -15.02 -23.29 20.73
C GLY A 495 -14.30 -22.00 21.11
N PRO A 496 -12.97 -21.91 20.97
CA PRO A 496 -12.21 -20.66 21.16
C PRO A 496 -12.71 -19.50 20.32
N ARG A 497 -13.11 -19.73 19.08
CA ARG A 497 -13.68 -18.70 18.20
C ARG A 497 -15.00 -18.17 18.75
N ALA A 498 -15.92 -19.04 19.14
CA ALA A 498 -17.21 -18.65 19.73
C ALA A 498 -17.04 -17.85 21.02
N ARG A 499 -16.05 -18.22 21.84
CA ARG A 499 -15.69 -17.43 23.04
C ARG A 499 -15.24 -16.03 22.67
N LEU A 500 -14.31 -15.88 21.74
CA LEU A 500 -13.82 -14.57 21.33
C LEU A 500 -14.96 -13.71 20.74
N ASP A 501 -15.87 -14.31 19.97
CA ASP A 501 -17.03 -13.62 19.41
C ASP A 501 -17.99 -13.13 20.52
N ALA A 502 -18.22 -13.93 21.54
CA ALA A 502 -19.02 -13.54 22.71
C ALA A 502 -18.37 -12.43 23.52
N ASP A 503 -17.06 -12.52 23.76
CA ASP A 503 -16.30 -11.50 24.47
C ASP A 503 -16.34 -10.16 23.70
N LEU A 504 -16.14 -10.16 22.38
CA LEU A 504 -16.21 -8.96 21.56
C LEU A 504 -17.62 -8.36 21.50
N LEU A 505 -18.65 -9.18 21.46
CA LEU A 505 -20.05 -8.73 21.54
C LEU A 505 -20.33 -8.04 22.87
N ALA A 506 -19.81 -8.58 23.99
CA ALA A 506 -19.92 -7.93 25.29
C ALA A 506 -19.13 -6.62 25.36
N ILE A 507 -17.92 -6.59 24.80
CA ILE A 507 -17.07 -5.40 24.78
C ILE A 507 -17.73 -4.24 24.04
N GLN A 508 -18.32 -4.46 22.88
CA GLN A 508 -18.97 -3.36 22.13
C GLN A 508 -20.16 -2.74 22.85
N GLN A 509 -20.75 -3.48 23.82
CA GLN A 509 -21.86 -2.99 24.65
C GLN A 509 -21.40 -2.16 25.85
N LEU A 510 -20.10 -2.10 26.14
CA LEU A 510 -19.58 -1.28 27.23
C LEU A 510 -19.48 0.18 26.79
N PRO A 511 -20.12 1.15 27.51
CA PRO A 511 -20.08 2.53 27.13
C PRO A 511 -18.69 3.17 27.34
N GLU A 512 -17.99 2.74 28.39
CA GLU A 512 -16.74 3.34 28.81
C GLU A 512 -15.53 2.75 28.07
N ARG A 513 -14.77 3.60 27.36
CA ARG A 513 -13.55 3.21 26.65
C ARG A 513 -12.56 2.47 27.56
N ALA A 514 -12.33 2.96 28.79
CA ALA A 514 -11.42 2.32 29.73
C ALA A 514 -11.85 0.89 30.10
N ALA A 515 -13.16 0.64 30.17
CA ALA A 515 -13.69 -0.71 30.42
C ALA A 515 -13.45 -1.61 29.21
N ARG A 516 -13.68 -1.13 27.98
CA ARG A 516 -13.38 -1.87 26.74
C ARG A 516 -11.90 -2.22 26.65
N MET A 517 -11.00 -1.26 26.90
CA MET A 517 -9.56 -1.50 26.85
C MET A 517 -9.09 -2.58 27.83
N ARG A 518 -9.65 -2.61 29.06
CA ARG A 518 -9.37 -3.71 30.02
C ARG A 518 -9.90 -5.06 29.52
N ALA A 519 -11.06 -5.07 28.91
CA ALA A 519 -11.65 -6.28 28.37
C ALA A 519 -10.87 -6.83 27.17
N TYR A 520 -10.38 -5.97 26.26
CA TYR A 520 -9.45 -6.39 25.20
C TYR A 520 -8.15 -6.97 25.76
N GLN A 521 -7.60 -6.35 26.81
CA GLN A 521 -6.40 -6.90 27.46
C GLN A 521 -6.67 -8.30 28.01
N ALA A 522 -7.83 -8.54 28.62
CA ALA A 522 -8.22 -9.87 29.09
C ALA A 522 -8.37 -10.89 27.94
N CYS A 523 -8.93 -10.47 26.78
CA CYS A 523 -8.96 -11.31 25.58
C CYS A 523 -7.56 -11.64 25.08
N ALA A 524 -6.66 -10.65 25.03
CA ALA A 524 -5.28 -10.84 24.61
C ALA A 524 -4.52 -11.77 25.57
N ASP A 525 -4.71 -11.60 26.88
CA ASP A 525 -4.13 -12.45 27.91
C ASP A 525 -4.57 -13.91 27.74
N TRP A 526 -5.84 -14.11 27.44
CA TRP A 526 -6.36 -15.43 27.15
C TRP A 526 -5.79 -16.03 25.87
N LEU A 527 -5.76 -15.28 24.77
CA LEU A 527 -5.22 -15.74 23.48
C LEU A 527 -3.75 -16.17 23.60
N VAL A 528 -2.93 -15.37 24.29
CA VAL A 528 -1.52 -15.68 24.49
C VAL A 528 -1.34 -16.86 25.45
N ARG A 529 -2.05 -16.86 26.59
CA ARG A 529 -1.96 -17.93 27.57
C ARG A 529 -2.31 -19.31 26.97
N GLU A 530 -3.35 -19.36 26.15
CA GLU A 530 -3.76 -20.60 25.48
C GLU A 530 -2.91 -20.90 24.23
N GLY A 531 -1.97 -20.04 23.88
CA GLY A 531 -1.08 -20.22 22.70
C GLY A 531 -1.80 -20.14 21.37
N TRP A 532 -2.81 -19.30 21.25
CA TRP A 532 -3.48 -19.02 19.96
C TRP A 532 -2.82 -17.90 19.18
N LEU A 533 -2.04 -17.07 19.87
CA LEU A 533 -1.28 -15.98 19.31
C LEU A 533 -0.01 -15.78 20.14
N LEU A 534 1.13 -15.53 19.49
CA LEU A 534 2.38 -15.17 20.16
C LEU A 534 2.89 -13.84 19.60
N PRO A 535 2.86 -12.73 20.39
CA PRO A 535 3.48 -11.47 20.00
C PRO A 535 5.00 -11.63 19.95
N LEU A 536 5.66 -11.01 18.96
CA LEU A 536 7.11 -11.12 18.76
C LEU A 536 7.81 -9.78 18.83
N SER A 537 7.30 -8.76 18.10
CA SER A 537 7.93 -7.45 18.03
C SER A 537 6.95 -6.33 17.76
N HIS A 538 7.29 -5.14 18.27
CA HIS A 538 6.75 -3.87 17.82
C HIS A 538 7.75 -3.19 16.89
N GLU A 539 7.25 -2.48 15.89
CA GLU A 539 8.07 -1.81 14.87
C GLU A 539 8.11 -0.30 15.13
N ARG A 540 9.26 0.30 14.80
CA ARG A 540 9.38 1.74 14.68
C ARG A 540 9.16 2.12 13.23
N GLU A 541 8.63 3.29 12.99
CA GLU A 541 8.49 3.80 11.62
C GLU A 541 9.09 5.18 11.54
N GLY A 542 10.18 5.24 10.79
CA GLY A 542 10.85 6.47 10.45
C GLY A 542 10.14 7.21 9.34
N LEU A 543 10.17 8.53 9.44
CA LEU A 543 9.71 9.45 8.43
C LEU A 543 10.83 10.45 8.18
N GLN A 544 11.28 10.56 6.95
CA GLN A 544 12.23 11.59 6.53
C GLN A 544 11.55 12.57 5.60
N ALA A 545 11.61 13.84 5.96
CA ALA A 545 11.08 14.93 5.17
C ALA A 545 12.19 15.92 4.82
N GLY A 546 12.01 16.64 3.73
CA GLY A 546 12.86 17.79 3.41
C GLY A 546 12.77 18.86 4.51
N ASP A 547 13.85 19.61 4.71
CA ASP A 547 13.94 20.62 5.77
C ASP A 547 12.90 21.75 5.63
N ASP A 548 12.42 21.95 4.42
CA ASP A 548 11.39 22.92 4.08
C ASP A 548 9.95 22.40 4.28
N ILE A 549 9.77 21.11 4.55
CA ILE A 549 8.44 20.53 4.81
C ILE A 549 8.05 20.72 6.26
N ALA A 550 6.88 21.26 6.49
CA ALA A 550 6.29 21.50 7.81
C ALA A 550 4.88 20.91 7.91
N GLY A 551 4.29 20.95 9.11
CA GLY A 551 2.96 20.41 9.36
C GLY A 551 2.91 18.88 9.43
N LEU A 552 4.05 18.22 9.58
CA LEU A 552 4.16 16.78 9.71
C LEU A 552 3.36 16.29 10.92
N ARG A 553 2.28 15.59 10.66
CA ARG A 553 1.47 14.87 11.66
C ARG A 553 1.45 13.40 11.26
N GLN A 554 2.28 12.64 11.94
CA GLN A 554 2.32 11.20 11.76
C GLN A 554 1.31 10.56 12.73
N GLY A 555 0.36 9.79 12.20
CA GLY A 555 -0.55 8.99 12.99
C GLY A 555 0.16 7.79 13.63
N LEU A 556 -0.50 7.14 14.59
CA LEU A 556 -0.02 5.87 15.19
C LEU A 556 0.06 4.72 14.17
N SER A 557 -0.63 4.88 13.04
CA SER A 557 -0.53 4.02 11.86
C SER A 557 0.74 4.28 11.03
N GLY A 558 1.52 5.31 11.38
CA GLY A 558 2.78 5.67 10.73
C GLY A 558 2.65 6.51 9.47
N TRP A 559 1.45 6.79 8.95
CA TRP A 559 1.25 7.64 7.78
C TRP A 559 1.08 9.11 8.14
N VAL A 560 1.48 9.98 7.19
CA VAL A 560 1.37 11.43 7.34
C VAL A 560 0.07 11.91 6.71
N ASP A 561 -0.66 12.77 7.42
CA ASP A 561 -1.82 13.44 6.86
C ASP A 561 -1.37 14.55 5.89
N PHE A 562 -1.59 14.36 4.60
CA PHE A 562 -1.21 15.34 3.57
C PHE A 562 -1.96 16.68 3.70
N ARG A 563 -3.11 16.69 4.37
CA ARG A 563 -3.90 17.91 4.60
C ARG A 563 -3.15 18.95 5.45
N SER A 564 -2.29 18.49 6.34
CA SER A 564 -1.55 19.36 7.27
C SER A 564 -0.20 19.84 6.73
N LEU A 565 0.26 19.30 5.60
CA LEU A 565 1.59 19.60 5.06
C LEU A 565 1.63 20.96 4.37
N TRP A 566 2.76 21.66 4.54
CA TRP A 566 3.07 22.90 3.86
C TRP A 566 4.58 23.08 3.75
N ARG A 567 5.02 24.04 2.92
CA ARG A 567 6.43 24.38 2.77
C ARG A 567 6.75 25.69 3.46
N LYS A 568 7.88 25.70 4.17
CA LYS A 568 8.53 26.91 4.66
C LYS A 568 9.19 27.66 3.50
N ASP A 569 9.39 28.95 3.66
CA ASP A 569 10.09 29.79 2.68
C ASP A 569 11.55 29.42 2.52
#